data_a5132e69c82a071a8758b10e6b6cbc8a
#
_entry.id   a5132e69c82a071a8758b10e6b6cbc8a
#
_cell.length_a   1.000
_cell.length_b   1.000
_cell.length_c   1.000
_cell.angle_alpha   90.00
_cell.angle_beta   90.00
_cell.angle_gamma   90.00
#
_symmetry.space_group_name_H-M   'P 1'
#
loop_
_entity.id
_entity.type
_entity.pdbx_description
1 polymer ?
#
loop_
_entity_poly.entity_id
_entity_poly.type
_entity_poly.pdbx_seq_one_letter_code
_entity_poly.pdbx_strand_id
1 'polypeptide(L)'
;DADSFVSRNLSYILHGNYDFYTNLKRIKNRTLAQLKAFKGIPYFIEGTNGIVNQFCMSAGENMLISLLHMLNVVIVRPAKSEDVRLILIDEIELALHPSAIMRLVDFLQKLATEYNLAIYFSSHSIELLRKIKPSNIFHLQKELDNIAIVNPCYPSYATRDIYQHSGYDFLILVEDVLAKYILENIID
;
A
#
# COMPACT_ATOMS: atom_id res chain seq x y z
N ASP A 1 21.70 -0.22 16.57
CA ASP A 1 21.00 0.60 15.57
C ASP A 1 20.15 -0.30 14.69
N ALA A 2 19.01 0.21 14.24
CA ALA A 2 18.21 -0.45 13.23
C ALA A 2 18.96 -0.48 11.90
N ASP A 3 18.50 -1.35 11.00
CA ASP A 3 18.93 -1.31 9.62
C ASP A 3 18.57 0.05 9.01
N SER A 4 19.54 0.70 8.38
CA SER A 4 19.35 2.04 7.78
C SER A 4 18.26 2.05 6.70
N PHE A 5 18.06 0.92 6.01
CA PHE A 5 16.98 0.74 5.05
C PHE A 5 15.60 0.91 5.74
N VAL A 6 15.41 0.26 6.88
CA VAL A 6 14.13 0.32 7.60
C VAL A 6 13.88 1.71 8.18
N SER A 7 14.86 2.27 8.92
CA SER A 7 14.66 3.56 9.59
C SER A 7 14.43 4.74 8.63
N ARG A 8 15.21 4.81 7.54
CA ARG A 8 15.08 5.88 6.55
C ARG A 8 13.77 5.79 5.75
N ASN A 9 13.42 4.59 5.30
CA ASN A 9 12.19 4.44 4.51
C ASN A 9 10.93 4.57 5.37
N LEU A 10 10.95 4.14 6.64
CA LEU A 10 9.88 4.40 7.60
C LEU A 10 9.68 5.92 7.77
N SER A 11 10.77 6.65 8.00
CA SER A 11 10.76 8.10 8.13
C SER A 11 10.17 8.78 6.90
N TYR A 12 10.64 8.40 5.71
CA TYR A 12 10.15 8.97 4.46
C TYR A 12 8.67 8.68 4.20
N ILE A 13 8.26 7.42 4.36
CA ILE A 13 6.88 7.02 4.08
C ILE A 13 5.89 7.73 5.02
N LEU A 14 6.16 7.78 6.31
CA LEU A 14 5.25 8.39 7.28
C LEU A 14 5.33 9.93 7.30
N HIS A 15 6.52 10.51 7.24
CA HIS A 15 6.73 11.93 7.49
C HIS A 15 7.22 12.74 6.28
N GLY A 16 7.59 12.10 5.17
CA GLY A 16 8.12 12.77 3.98
C GLY A 16 9.57 13.25 4.12
N ASN A 17 10.25 12.89 5.20
CA ASN A 17 11.69 13.16 5.41
C ASN A 17 12.40 11.87 5.82
N TYR A 18 13.74 11.84 5.79
CA TYR A 18 14.52 10.63 6.05
C TYR A 18 15.06 10.53 7.48
N ASP A 19 14.84 11.53 8.33
CA ASP A 19 15.58 11.69 9.59
C ASP A 19 14.70 11.61 10.85
N PHE A 20 13.41 11.28 10.70
CA PHE A 20 12.50 11.23 11.85
C PHE A 20 12.80 10.07 12.79
N TYR A 21 13.08 8.88 12.25
CA TYR A 21 13.35 7.65 13.03
C TYR A 21 14.84 7.32 13.13
N THR A 22 15.73 8.31 13.29
CA THR A 22 17.18 8.11 13.44
C THR A 22 17.55 7.31 14.68
N ASN A 23 16.70 7.34 15.72
CA ASN A 23 16.84 6.63 16.98
C ASN A 23 16.14 5.26 16.99
N LEU A 24 15.65 4.77 15.83
CA LEU A 24 15.09 3.43 15.72
C LEU A 24 16.21 2.39 15.90
N LYS A 25 15.97 1.42 16.78
CA LYS A 25 16.90 0.36 17.13
C LYS A 25 16.24 -1.01 16.98
N ARG A 26 17.08 -2.03 16.90
CA ARG A 26 16.63 -3.43 16.79
C ARG A 26 17.46 -4.31 17.71
N ILE A 27 16.83 -5.27 18.38
CA ILE A 27 17.53 -6.30 19.14
C ILE A 27 18.27 -7.21 18.13
N LYS A 28 19.61 -7.26 18.20
CA LYS A 28 20.42 -8.09 17.28
C LYS A 28 20.43 -9.58 17.69
N ASN A 29 20.29 -9.87 18.99
CA ASN A 29 20.38 -11.22 19.52
C ASN A 29 19.01 -11.86 19.66
N ARG A 30 18.72 -12.87 18.82
CA ARG A 30 17.48 -13.64 18.84
C ARG A 30 17.24 -14.36 20.19
N THR A 31 18.29 -14.86 20.81
CA THR A 31 18.23 -15.52 22.11
C THR A 31 17.78 -14.55 23.20
N LEU A 32 18.28 -13.32 23.16
CA LEU A 32 17.91 -12.26 24.10
C LEU A 32 16.44 -11.81 23.92
N ALA A 33 15.97 -11.79 22.70
CA ALA A 33 14.56 -11.51 22.40
C ALA A 33 13.64 -12.63 22.93
N GLN A 34 14.03 -13.89 22.75
CA GLN A 34 13.31 -15.05 23.26
C GLN A 34 13.26 -15.11 24.79
N LEU A 35 14.37 -14.81 25.46
CA LEU A 35 14.45 -14.72 26.93
C LEU A 35 13.51 -13.67 27.51
N LYS A 36 13.20 -12.61 26.73
CA LYS A 36 12.24 -11.57 27.09
C LYS A 36 10.81 -11.86 26.59
N ALA A 37 10.52 -13.09 26.16
CA ALA A 37 9.23 -13.55 25.64
C ALA A 37 8.70 -12.76 24.42
N PHE A 38 9.57 -12.12 23.63
CA PHE A 38 9.16 -11.48 22.39
C PHE A 38 8.96 -12.50 21.27
N LYS A 39 7.85 -12.40 20.55
CA LYS A 39 7.64 -13.11 19.30
C LYS A 39 8.43 -12.40 18.18
N GLY A 40 9.63 -12.92 17.83
CA GLY A 40 10.48 -12.36 16.81
C GLY A 40 11.57 -11.42 17.36
N ILE A 41 12.05 -10.51 16.53
CA ILE A 41 13.09 -9.52 16.88
C ILE A 41 12.48 -8.13 16.71
N PRO A 42 11.91 -7.56 17.78
CA PRO A 42 11.20 -6.28 17.69
C PRO A 42 12.15 -5.12 17.50
N TYR A 43 11.62 -4.09 16.87
CA TYR A 43 12.20 -2.76 16.83
C TYR A 43 11.76 -1.95 18.06
N PHE A 44 12.52 -0.93 18.40
CA PHE A 44 12.17 0.01 19.45
C PHE A 44 12.79 1.38 19.19
N ILE A 45 12.14 2.41 19.73
CA ILE A 45 12.59 3.79 19.67
C ILE A 45 13.06 4.21 21.06
N GLU A 46 14.27 4.77 21.15
CA GLU A 46 14.73 5.44 22.36
C GLU A 46 14.36 6.92 22.30
N GLY A 47 13.47 7.36 23.17
CA GLY A 47 13.09 8.75 23.34
C GLY A 47 13.52 9.31 24.68
N THR A 48 13.33 10.61 24.88
CA THR A 48 13.60 11.33 26.15
C THR A 48 12.83 10.76 27.34
N ASN A 49 11.64 10.20 27.07
CA ASN A 49 10.73 9.67 28.09
C ASN A 49 10.79 8.15 28.24
N GLY A 50 11.79 7.48 27.65
CA GLY A 50 11.99 6.05 27.77
C GLY A 50 12.02 5.31 26.43
N ILE A 51 11.85 3.98 26.50
CA ILE A 51 11.91 3.09 25.36
C ILE A 51 10.51 2.67 24.97
N VAL A 52 10.14 2.91 23.70
CA VAL A 52 8.89 2.44 23.09
C VAL A 52 9.20 1.27 22.19
N ASN A 53 8.63 0.10 22.48
CA ASN A 53 8.80 -1.05 21.61
C ASN A 53 7.79 -1.03 20.44
N GLN A 54 8.09 -1.81 19.39
CA GLN A 54 7.28 -1.89 18.16
C GLN A 54 5.80 -2.14 18.41
N PHE A 55 5.45 -2.96 19.40
CA PHE A 55 4.06 -3.33 19.69
C PHE A 55 3.27 -2.24 20.43
N CYS A 56 3.98 -1.22 20.94
CA CYS A 56 3.40 -0.03 21.57
C CYS A 56 3.39 1.18 20.63
N MET A 57 3.90 1.04 19.40
CA MET A 57 3.82 2.05 18.34
C MET A 57 2.42 2.05 17.71
N SER A 58 2.12 3.05 16.88
CA SER A 58 0.88 3.07 16.12
C SER A 58 0.75 1.86 15.20
N ALA A 59 -0.48 1.49 14.85
CA ALA A 59 -0.72 0.38 13.93
C ALA A 59 0.00 0.57 12.58
N GLY A 60 0.01 1.80 12.07
CA GLY A 60 0.72 2.14 10.82
C GLY A 60 2.23 2.00 10.91
N GLU A 61 2.84 2.47 12.00
CA GLU A 61 4.28 2.28 12.26
C GLU A 61 4.64 0.81 12.36
N ASN A 62 3.87 0.03 13.13
CA ASN A 62 4.12 -1.40 13.33
C ASN A 62 4.02 -2.18 12.01
N MET A 63 2.98 -1.91 11.22
CA MET A 63 2.78 -2.53 9.91
C MET A 63 3.93 -2.18 8.96
N LEU A 64 4.29 -0.91 8.85
CA LEU A 64 5.38 -0.47 7.97
C LEU A 64 6.75 -1.00 8.39
N ILE A 65 7.06 -1.04 9.68
CA ILE A 65 8.30 -1.65 10.17
C ILE A 65 8.37 -3.12 9.74
N SER A 66 7.28 -3.86 9.90
CA SER A 66 7.21 -5.27 9.53
C SER A 66 7.38 -5.47 8.02
N LEU A 67 6.69 -4.66 7.21
CA LEU A 67 6.79 -4.67 5.75
C LEU A 67 8.22 -4.31 5.28
N LEU A 68 8.78 -3.22 5.77
CA LEU A 68 10.12 -2.77 5.40
C LEU A 68 11.19 -3.77 5.82
N HIS A 69 11.03 -4.41 6.99
CA HIS A 69 11.92 -5.47 7.41
C HIS A 69 11.86 -6.67 6.47
N MET A 70 10.66 -7.12 6.10
CA MET A 70 10.48 -8.21 5.13
C MET A 70 11.10 -7.86 3.78
N LEU A 71 10.83 -6.66 3.26
CA LEU A 71 11.40 -6.17 2.00
C LEU A 71 12.93 -6.17 2.04
N ASN A 72 13.52 -5.66 3.12
CA ASN A 72 14.97 -5.65 3.29
C ASN A 72 15.56 -7.06 3.25
N VAL A 73 14.94 -8.03 3.93
CA VAL A 73 15.37 -9.44 3.89
C VAL A 73 15.26 -10.03 2.49
N VAL A 74 14.20 -9.70 1.75
CA VAL A 74 14.02 -10.16 0.37
C VAL A 74 15.07 -9.56 -0.58
N ILE A 75 15.38 -8.27 -0.43
CA ILE A 75 16.33 -7.55 -1.28
C ILE A 75 17.78 -8.03 -1.04
N VAL A 76 18.17 -8.21 0.22
CA VAL A 76 19.54 -8.62 0.59
C VAL A 76 19.84 -10.08 0.23
N ARG A 77 18.81 -10.93 0.06
CA ARG A 77 19.03 -12.32 -0.35
C ARG A 77 19.59 -12.37 -1.77
N PRO A 78 20.68 -13.12 -2.01
CA PRO A 78 21.18 -13.32 -3.35
C PRO A 78 20.10 -14.02 -4.19
N ALA A 79 19.80 -13.45 -5.35
CA ALA A 79 18.92 -14.04 -6.35
C ALA A 79 19.69 -14.20 -7.65
N LYS A 80 19.36 -15.18 -8.47
CA LYS A 80 19.84 -15.23 -9.85
C LYS A 80 19.26 -14.04 -10.59
N SER A 81 19.99 -13.49 -11.55
CA SER A 81 19.56 -12.29 -12.30
C SER A 81 18.20 -12.42 -13.01
N GLU A 82 17.77 -13.64 -13.30
CA GLU A 82 16.51 -13.94 -13.98
C GLU A 82 15.33 -14.22 -13.03
N ASP A 83 15.59 -14.36 -11.72
CA ASP A 83 14.55 -14.70 -10.75
C ASP A 83 13.67 -13.48 -10.43
N VAL A 84 12.39 -13.54 -10.78
CA VAL A 84 11.38 -12.58 -10.31
C VAL A 84 10.87 -13.04 -8.96
N ARG A 85 10.93 -12.16 -7.97
CA ARG A 85 10.41 -12.42 -6.61
C ARG A 85 9.03 -11.82 -6.45
N LEU A 86 8.06 -12.64 -6.06
CA LEU A 86 6.68 -12.22 -5.85
C LEU A 86 6.47 -11.76 -4.41
N ILE A 87 5.83 -10.60 -4.26
CA ILE A 87 5.40 -10.04 -2.98
C ILE A 87 3.90 -9.80 -3.05
N LEU A 88 3.18 -10.32 -2.05
CA LEU A 88 1.74 -10.10 -1.89
C LEU A 88 1.49 -9.31 -0.62
N ILE A 89 0.71 -8.23 -0.71
CA ILE A 89 0.36 -7.35 0.41
C ILE A 89 -1.15 -7.25 0.46
N ASP A 90 -1.74 -7.61 1.58
CA ASP A 90 -3.18 -7.45 1.78
C ASP A 90 -3.47 -6.10 2.45
N GLU A 91 -4.51 -5.41 1.99
CA GLU A 91 -4.98 -4.12 2.53
C GLU A 91 -3.85 -3.10 2.77
N ILE A 92 -3.14 -2.72 1.71
CA ILE A 92 -1.94 -1.85 1.79
C ILE A 92 -2.20 -0.51 2.50
N GLU A 93 -3.45 -0.04 2.50
CA GLU A 93 -3.87 1.21 3.15
C GLU A 93 -4.14 1.07 4.65
N LEU A 94 -4.16 -0.13 5.21
CA LEU A 94 -4.54 -0.36 6.60
C LEU A 94 -3.70 0.49 7.56
N ALA A 95 -4.40 1.30 8.36
CA ALA A 95 -3.81 2.17 9.38
C ALA A 95 -2.81 3.24 8.87
N LEU A 96 -2.81 3.56 7.57
CA LEU A 96 -1.98 4.60 6.99
C LEU A 96 -2.78 5.84 6.57
N HIS A 97 -2.19 7.01 6.78
CA HIS A 97 -2.73 8.25 6.24
C HIS A 97 -2.58 8.27 4.69
N PRO A 98 -3.54 8.83 3.93
CA PRO A 98 -3.49 8.85 2.45
C PRO A 98 -2.15 9.32 1.88
N SER A 99 -1.54 10.35 2.44
CA SER A 99 -0.22 10.82 2.00
C SER A 99 0.91 9.80 2.21
N ALA A 100 0.83 8.98 3.27
CA ALA A 100 1.79 7.91 3.52
C ALA A 100 1.60 6.75 2.53
N ILE A 101 0.35 6.41 2.20
CA ILE A 101 0.03 5.39 1.18
C ILE A 101 0.64 5.78 -0.17
N MET A 102 0.49 7.05 -0.57
CA MET A 102 1.03 7.54 -1.84
C MET A 102 2.55 7.42 -1.89
N ARG A 103 3.26 7.79 -0.80
CA ARG A 103 4.71 7.63 -0.70
C ARG A 103 5.14 6.15 -0.65
N LEU A 104 4.35 5.30 0.02
CA LEU A 104 4.60 3.86 0.05
C LEU A 104 4.52 3.25 -1.35
N VAL A 105 3.49 3.58 -2.13
CA VAL A 105 3.34 3.08 -3.50
C VAL A 105 4.49 3.55 -4.40
N ASP A 106 4.89 4.83 -4.33
CA ASP A 106 6.04 5.32 -5.07
C ASP A 106 7.34 4.58 -4.70
N PHE A 107 7.53 4.32 -3.42
CA PHE A 107 8.64 3.55 -2.91
C PHE A 107 8.61 2.09 -3.43
N LEU A 108 7.46 1.41 -3.38
CA LEU A 108 7.32 0.04 -3.89
C LEU A 108 7.54 -0.04 -5.40
N GLN A 109 7.09 0.94 -6.19
CA GLN A 109 7.33 0.99 -7.64
C GLN A 109 8.83 1.10 -7.96
N LYS A 110 9.57 1.93 -7.21
CA LYS A 110 11.03 2.02 -7.34
C LYS A 110 11.71 0.69 -7.03
N LEU A 111 11.35 0.08 -5.91
CA LEU A 111 11.91 -1.22 -5.52
C LEU A 111 11.60 -2.32 -6.53
N ALA A 112 10.38 -2.36 -7.05
CA ALA A 112 9.96 -3.34 -8.05
C ALA A 112 10.87 -3.29 -9.29
N THR A 113 11.19 -2.07 -9.75
CA THR A 113 12.07 -1.85 -10.90
C THR A 113 13.53 -2.16 -10.56
N GLU A 114 14.03 -1.72 -9.41
CA GLU A 114 15.43 -1.83 -9.01
C GLU A 114 15.84 -3.27 -8.70
N TYR A 115 14.95 -4.04 -8.09
CA TYR A 115 15.23 -5.40 -7.59
C TYR A 115 14.48 -6.52 -8.31
N ASN A 116 13.87 -6.25 -9.47
CA ASN A 116 13.08 -7.20 -10.25
C ASN A 116 12.03 -7.93 -9.40
N LEU A 117 11.18 -7.12 -8.73
CA LEU A 117 10.10 -7.63 -7.87
C LEU A 117 8.76 -7.51 -8.58
N ALA A 118 7.93 -8.55 -8.51
CA ALA A 118 6.51 -8.49 -8.83
C ALA A 118 5.74 -8.24 -7.53
N ILE A 119 5.15 -7.05 -7.38
CA ILE A 119 4.43 -6.66 -6.17
C ILE A 119 2.94 -6.54 -6.49
N TYR A 120 2.12 -7.34 -5.83
CA TYR A 120 0.67 -7.26 -5.88
C TYR A 120 0.15 -6.87 -4.50
N PHE A 121 -0.86 -6.00 -4.48
CA PHE A 121 -1.52 -5.63 -3.24
C PHE A 121 -3.03 -5.49 -3.44
N SER A 122 -3.80 -5.80 -2.41
CA SER A 122 -5.23 -5.47 -2.36
C SER A 122 -5.43 -4.07 -1.78
N SER A 123 -6.48 -3.39 -2.21
CA SER A 123 -6.83 -2.07 -1.72
C SER A 123 -8.28 -1.70 -2.02
N HIS A 124 -8.88 -0.90 -1.13
CA HIS A 124 -10.16 -0.22 -1.30
C HIS A 124 -10.02 1.31 -1.40
N SER A 125 -8.78 1.83 -1.49
CA SER A 125 -8.52 3.28 -1.54
C SER A 125 -8.73 3.85 -2.94
N ILE A 126 -9.65 4.80 -3.07
CA ILE A 126 -9.91 5.52 -4.33
C ILE A 126 -8.66 6.30 -4.78
N GLU A 127 -7.99 6.96 -3.85
CA GLU A 127 -6.80 7.74 -4.12
C GLU A 127 -5.71 6.86 -4.75
N LEU A 128 -5.58 5.64 -4.24
CA LEU A 128 -4.63 4.68 -4.73
C LEU A 128 -5.03 4.17 -6.12
N LEU A 129 -6.30 3.82 -6.33
CA LEU A 129 -6.81 3.39 -7.63
C LEU A 129 -6.57 4.45 -8.71
N ARG A 130 -6.76 5.74 -8.39
CA ARG A 130 -6.50 6.85 -9.34
C ARG A 130 -5.03 7.01 -9.72
N LYS A 131 -4.12 6.57 -8.87
CA LYS A 131 -2.67 6.64 -9.10
C LYS A 131 -2.16 5.50 -9.99
N ILE A 132 -2.79 4.33 -9.90
CA ILE A 132 -2.34 3.13 -10.62
C ILE A 132 -2.86 3.14 -12.05
N LYS A 133 -2.03 2.69 -12.99
CA LYS A 133 -2.44 2.55 -14.40
C LYS A 133 -3.54 1.49 -14.52
N PRO A 134 -4.58 1.72 -15.35
CA PRO A 134 -5.68 0.75 -15.54
C PRO A 134 -5.23 -0.66 -15.89
N SER A 135 -4.13 -0.82 -16.64
CA SER A 135 -3.53 -2.11 -16.99
C SER A 135 -2.99 -2.90 -15.79
N ASN A 136 -2.72 -2.21 -14.69
CA ASN A 136 -2.19 -2.82 -13.45
C ASN A 136 -3.28 -2.96 -12.36
N ILE A 137 -4.54 -2.68 -12.69
CA ILE A 137 -5.69 -2.87 -11.81
C ILE A 137 -6.42 -4.14 -12.24
N PHE A 138 -6.54 -5.08 -11.31
CA PHE A 138 -7.31 -6.31 -11.46
C PHE A 138 -8.52 -6.22 -10.54
N HIS A 139 -9.69 -5.93 -11.10
CA HIS A 139 -10.92 -5.82 -10.34
C HIS A 139 -11.58 -7.20 -10.25
N LEU A 140 -11.79 -7.68 -9.02
CA LEU A 140 -12.41 -8.97 -8.73
C LEU A 140 -13.90 -8.76 -8.48
N GLN A 141 -14.74 -9.32 -9.35
CA GLN A 141 -16.21 -9.25 -9.23
C GLN A 141 -16.76 -10.63 -8.88
N LYS A 142 -17.68 -10.67 -7.92
CA LYS A 142 -18.40 -11.89 -7.59
C LYS A 142 -19.60 -12.02 -8.53
N GLU A 143 -19.62 -13.06 -9.35
CA GLU A 143 -20.74 -13.42 -10.24
C GLU A 143 -21.34 -14.76 -9.80
N LEU A 144 -22.48 -14.73 -9.10
CA LEU A 144 -23.13 -15.92 -8.56
C LEU A 144 -22.13 -16.80 -7.79
N ASP A 145 -21.72 -17.92 -8.39
CA ASP A 145 -20.76 -18.88 -7.81
C ASP A 145 -19.32 -18.72 -8.31
N ASN A 146 -19.06 -17.75 -9.19
CA ASN A 146 -17.74 -17.54 -9.80
C ASN A 146 -17.16 -16.18 -9.43
N ILE A 147 -15.84 -16.04 -9.63
CA ILE A 147 -15.15 -14.75 -9.54
C ILE A 147 -14.68 -14.38 -10.95
N ALA A 148 -15.17 -13.25 -11.47
CA ALA A 148 -14.67 -12.66 -12.70
C ALA A 148 -13.51 -11.70 -12.38
N ILE A 149 -12.53 -11.65 -13.27
CA ILE A 149 -11.39 -10.72 -13.19
C ILE A 149 -11.48 -9.74 -14.35
N VAL A 150 -11.65 -8.47 -14.05
CA VAL A 150 -11.68 -7.39 -15.05
C VAL A 150 -10.32 -6.70 -15.08
N ASN A 151 -9.64 -6.80 -16.24
CA ASN A 151 -8.38 -6.11 -16.50
C ASN A 151 -8.27 -5.83 -18.02
N PRO A 152 -7.93 -4.62 -18.46
CA PRO A 152 -7.68 -3.44 -17.64
C PRO A 152 -8.96 -2.92 -16.94
N CYS A 153 -8.79 -2.32 -15.76
CA CYS A 153 -9.90 -1.74 -15.02
C CYS A 153 -9.64 -0.25 -14.76
N TYR A 154 -10.61 0.58 -15.14
CA TYR A 154 -10.52 2.02 -14.86
C TYR A 154 -10.98 2.32 -13.42
N PRO A 155 -10.37 3.32 -12.76
CA PRO A 155 -10.73 3.68 -11.39
C PRO A 155 -12.22 3.94 -11.18
N SER A 156 -12.88 4.62 -12.12
CA SER A 156 -14.31 4.91 -12.07
C SER A 156 -15.18 3.64 -12.07
N TYR A 157 -14.75 2.59 -12.74
CA TYR A 157 -15.45 1.31 -12.75
C TYR A 157 -15.27 0.57 -11.42
N ALA A 158 -14.04 0.47 -10.93
CA ALA A 158 -13.76 -0.18 -9.65
C ALA A 158 -14.42 0.53 -8.47
N THR A 159 -14.49 1.86 -8.48
CA THR A 159 -15.10 2.64 -7.39
C THR A 159 -16.61 2.51 -7.33
N ARG A 160 -17.28 2.25 -8.44
CA ARG A 160 -18.74 2.05 -8.49
C ARG A 160 -19.19 0.92 -7.56
N ASP A 161 -18.48 -0.20 -7.59
CA ASP A 161 -18.81 -1.37 -6.77
C ASP A 161 -18.46 -1.17 -5.29
N ILE A 162 -17.39 -0.42 -4.99
CA ILE A 162 -16.96 -0.15 -3.61
C ILE A 162 -17.96 0.77 -2.88
N TYR A 163 -18.56 1.74 -3.58
CA TYR A 163 -19.33 2.80 -2.91
C TYR A 163 -20.85 2.72 -3.14
N GLN A 164 -21.38 1.72 -3.83
CA GLN A 164 -22.81 1.53 -4.12
C GLN A 164 -23.55 2.78 -4.66
N HIS A 165 -22.88 3.91 -4.75
CA HIS A 165 -23.40 5.19 -5.22
C HIS A 165 -22.39 5.90 -6.09
N SER A 166 -22.85 6.41 -7.21
CA SER A 166 -22.15 7.31 -8.11
C SER A 166 -21.40 6.66 -9.28
N GLY A 167 -22.12 6.02 -10.12
CA GLY A 167 -21.70 5.92 -11.50
C GLY A 167 -22.92 6.25 -12.34
N TYR A 168 -22.81 7.17 -13.26
CA TYR A 168 -23.78 7.26 -14.34
C TYR A 168 -23.48 6.09 -15.28
N ASP A 169 -24.51 5.31 -15.64
CA ASP A 169 -24.38 4.22 -16.60
C ASP A 169 -24.03 4.77 -17.99
N PHE A 170 -24.45 6.02 -18.26
CA PHE A 170 -24.19 6.72 -19.50
C PHE A 170 -23.81 8.18 -19.24
N LEU A 171 -22.86 8.70 -20.01
CA LEU A 171 -22.59 10.12 -20.13
C LEU A 171 -23.01 10.59 -21.51
N ILE A 172 -24.01 11.43 -21.55
CA ILE A 172 -24.50 12.01 -22.82
C ILE A 172 -24.03 13.47 -22.88
N LEU A 173 -23.21 13.77 -23.88
CA LEU A 173 -22.75 15.13 -24.17
C LEU A 173 -23.72 15.76 -25.15
N VAL A 174 -24.22 16.94 -24.84
CA VAL A 174 -25.13 17.72 -25.69
C VAL A 174 -24.49 19.06 -26.03
N GLU A 175 -24.80 19.56 -27.23
CA GLU A 175 -24.19 20.78 -27.75
C GLU A 175 -24.82 22.05 -27.12
N ASP A 176 -26.12 22.01 -26.81
CA ASP A 176 -26.83 23.16 -26.29
C ASP A 176 -27.94 22.81 -25.26
N VAL A 177 -28.56 23.85 -24.71
CA VAL A 177 -29.62 23.73 -23.68
C VAL A 177 -30.89 23.09 -24.23
N LEU A 178 -31.20 23.28 -25.52
CA LEU A 178 -32.38 22.68 -26.15
C LEU A 178 -32.22 21.16 -26.27
N ALA A 179 -31.05 20.71 -26.71
CA ALA A 179 -30.75 19.28 -26.78
C ALA A 179 -30.78 18.61 -25.39
N LYS A 180 -30.31 19.31 -24.34
CA LYS A 180 -30.45 18.86 -22.96
C LYS A 180 -31.92 18.70 -22.56
N TYR A 181 -32.72 19.72 -22.80
CA TYR A 181 -34.17 19.70 -22.47
C TYR A 181 -34.92 18.58 -23.19
N ILE A 182 -34.63 18.35 -24.48
CA ILE A 182 -35.21 17.25 -25.25
C ILE A 182 -34.86 15.89 -24.66
N LEU A 183 -33.58 15.69 -24.29
CA LEU A 183 -33.11 14.45 -23.70
C LEU A 183 -33.73 14.17 -22.33
N GLU A 184 -33.85 15.17 -21.47
CA GLU A 184 -34.48 15.06 -20.15
C GLU A 184 -35.96 14.63 -20.27
N ASN A 185 -36.66 15.04 -21.33
CA ASN A 185 -38.06 14.64 -21.58
C ASN A 185 -38.23 13.31 -22.33
N ILE A 186 -37.13 12.69 -22.80
CA ILE A 186 -37.17 11.37 -23.47
C ILE A 186 -36.81 10.24 -22.50
N ILE A 187 -35.97 10.57 -21.50
CA ILE A 187 -35.38 9.57 -20.57
C ILE A 187 -36.23 9.36 -19.31
N ASP A 188 -37.19 10.27 -19.01
CA ASP A 188 -38.27 10.07 -18.01
C ASP A 188 -39.36 9.16 -18.58
#